data_6efc6c32d245857a23feeb90dbc22efb
#
_entry.id   6efc6c32d245857a23feeb90dbc22efb
#
_cell.length_a   1.000
_cell.length_b   1.000
_cell.length_c   1.000
_cell.angle_alpha   90.00
_cell.angle_beta   90.00
_cell.angle_gamma   90.00
#
_symmetry.space_group_name_H-M   'P 1'
#
loop_
_entity.id
_entity.type
_entity.pdbx_description
1 polymer ?
#
loop_
_entity_poly.entity_id
_entity_poly.type
_entity_poly.pdbx_seq_one_letter_code
_entity_poly.pdbx_strand_id
1 'polypeptide(L)'
;IPVSAAMGVQPWPLPTAVLSAQTGFPSYFYDDYTEKMEKIRAEWEKMDVHFDGIYTGFAGNEAQIGQMLRFLDTFYKKGAFLLVDPIMGDEGKIFSIFTPELLVGMKELAGEADLITPNLTELCLLTGTDYRMLEQMTDEKHLVTIAEQMGQNFLRKGSNSHVKKAVVVTGIRFKDETTGAMKIGNLVVTKRQTKLLAFPYIGGSFSGTGDLFASILAGGMARGEDLFETVELEGTLIGAAMADAAEEQVTRNAGAD
;
A
#
# COMPACT_ATOMS: atom_id res chain seq x y z
N ILE A 1 -0.04 13.53 -0.20
CA ILE A 1 -0.60 14.81 0.25
C ILE A 1 -1.43 15.48 -0.86
N PRO A 2 -0.90 15.80 -2.07
CA PRO A 2 -1.68 16.48 -3.11
C PRO A 2 -2.97 15.74 -3.48
N VAL A 3 -2.90 14.43 -3.64
CA VAL A 3 -4.05 13.58 -3.99
C VAL A 3 -5.15 13.64 -2.93
N SER A 4 -4.79 13.44 -1.66
CA SER A 4 -5.76 13.51 -0.56
C SER A 4 -6.43 14.88 -0.50
N ALA A 5 -5.67 15.95 -0.70
CA ALA A 5 -6.19 17.32 -0.76
C ALA A 5 -7.14 17.52 -1.96
N ALA A 6 -6.79 17.00 -3.14
CA ALA A 6 -7.65 17.05 -4.32
C ALA A 6 -8.97 16.29 -4.13
N MET A 7 -8.97 15.23 -3.31
CA MET A 7 -10.17 14.50 -2.91
C MET A 7 -10.98 15.19 -1.79
N GLY A 8 -10.57 16.39 -1.34
CA GLY A 8 -11.25 17.15 -0.30
C GLY A 8 -10.97 16.64 1.12
N VAL A 9 -9.92 15.86 1.30
CA VAL A 9 -9.45 15.37 2.61
C VAL A 9 -8.26 16.18 3.07
N GLN A 10 -8.25 16.62 4.33
CA GLN A 10 -7.13 17.34 4.92
C GLN A 10 -6.07 16.39 5.46
N PRO A 11 -4.91 16.22 4.79
CA PRO A 11 -3.85 15.38 5.29
C PRO A 11 -3.02 16.08 6.38
N TRP A 12 -2.66 15.31 7.41
CA TRP A 12 -1.71 15.71 8.45
C TRP A 12 -0.49 14.79 8.35
N PRO A 13 0.57 15.20 7.65
CA PRO A 13 1.71 14.35 7.41
C PRO A 13 2.58 14.20 8.67
N LEU A 14 2.82 12.93 9.08
CA LEU A 14 3.84 12.55 10.05
C LEU A 14 5.03 11.99 9.27
N PRO A 15 6.08 12.78 8.99
CA PRO A 15 7.20 12.31 8.19
C PRO A 15 8.00 11.25 8.94
N THR A 16 8.35 10.15 8.25
CA THR A 16 9.30 9.13 8.72
C THR A 16 10.73 9.47 8.28
N ALA A 17 10.86 10.09 7.12
CA ALA A 17 12.11 10.57 6.57
C ALA A 17 11.87 11.75 5.63
N VAL A 18 12.90 12.55 5.40
CA VAL A 18 12.98 13.55 4.32
C VAL A 18 14.12 13.15 3.39
N LEU A 19 13.79 12.95 2.13
CA LEU A 19 14.75 12.55 1.11
C LEU A 19 14.88 13.66 0.06
N SER A 20 16.09 13.89 -0.44
CA SER A 20 16.32 14.83 -1.56
C SER A 20 15.87 14.26 -2.90
N ALA A 21 15.78 12.92 -3.01
CA ALA A 21 15.27 12.16 -4.14
C ALA A 21 14.85 10.79 -3.64
N GLN A 22 14.01 10.07 -4.40
CA GLN A 22 13.61 8.71 -4.03
C GLN A 22 14.81 7.73 -4.10
N THR A 23 14.70 6.61 -3.36
CA THR A 23 15.81 5.67 -3.13
C THR A 23 16.31 4.91 -4.38
N GLY A 24 15.61 4.97 -5.51
CA GLY A 24 16.05 4.41 -6.79
C GLY A 24 17.09 5.25 -7.52
N PHE A 25 17.32 6.50 -7.09
CA PHE A 25 18.43 7.30 -7.64
C PHE A 25 19.77 6.81 -7.09
N PRO A 26 20.87 6.97 -7.87
CA PRO A 26 22.20 6.51 -7.45
C PRO A 26 22.74 7.19 -6.18
N SER A 27 22.25 8.38 -5.86
CA SER A 27 22.61 9.14 -4.68
C SER A 27 21.44 10.01 -4.23
N TYR A 28 21.24 10.08 -2.93
CA TYR A 28 20.23 10.94 -2.31
C TYR A 28 20.67 11.28 -0.88
N PHE A 29 20.20 12.42 -0.38
CA PHE A 29 20.28 12.76 1.03
C PHE A 29 19.09 12.13 1.77
N TYR A 30 19.33 11.61 2.96
CA TYR A 30 18.34 10.99 3.82
C TYR A 30 18.42 11.59 5.23
N ASP A 31 17.36 12.25 5.69
CA ASP A 31 17.23 12.73 7.07
C ASP A 31 16.18 11.87 7.80
N ASP A 32 16.63 11.11 8.78
CA ASP A 32 15.79 10.24 9.61
C ASP A 32 14.95 11.08 10.60
N TYR A 33 13.65 10.81 10.64
CA TYR A 33 12.71 11.54 11.50
C TYR A 33 12.25 10.74 12.72
N THR A 34 12.84 9.59 13.01
CA THR A 34 12.42 8.69 14.09
C THR A 34 12.19 9.42 15.43
N GLU A 35 13.15 10.23 15.88
CA GLU A 35 13.00 11.01 17.13
C GLU A 35 12.00 12.17 17.00
N LYS A 36 11.83 12.70 15.79
CA LYS A 36 10.93 13.83 15.53
C LYS A 36 9.47 13.37 15.51
N MET A 37 9.21 12.11 15.09
CA MET A 37 7.86 11.52 15.07
C MET A 37 7.19 11.60 16.45
N GLU A 38 7.91 11.21 17.50
CA GLU A 38 7.39 11.25 18.88
C GLU A 38 7.06 12.68 19.33
N LYS A 39 7.89 13.65 18.98
CA LYS A 39 7.67 15.06 19.32
C LYS A 39 6.41 15.59 18.62
N ILE A 40 6.22 15.27 17.34
CA ILE A 40 5.03 15.66 16.59
C ILE A 40 3.79 14.99 17.18
N ARG A 41 3.85 13.68 17.45
CA ARG A 41 2.75 12.92 18.06
C ARG A 41 2.31 13.57 19.39
N ALA A 42 3.27 13.88 20.26
CA ALA A 42 3.01 14.47 21.58
C ALA A 42 2.37 15.87 21.50
N GLU A 43 2.75 16.70 20.50
CA GLU A 43 2.10 18.00 20.30
C GLU A 43 0.67 17.84 19.78
N TRP A 44 0.41 16.90 18.86
CA TRP A 44 -0.94 16.64 18.38
C TRP A 44 -1.85 16.05 19.48
N GLU A 45 -1.31 15.23 20.37
CA GLU A 45 -2.03 14.73 21.54
C GLU A 45 -2.44 15.88 22.49
N LYS A 46 -1.53 16.83 22.77
CA LYS A 46 -1.85 18.03 23.57
C LYS A 46 -2.91 18.91 22.93
N MET A 47 -2.96 18.94 21.60
CA MET A 47 -3.96 19.68 20.81
C MET A 47 -5.31 18.95 20.76
N ASP A 48 -5.43 17.75 21.32
CA ASP A 48 -6.61 16.88 21.25
C ASP A 48 -7.06 16.62 19.78
N VAL A 49 -6.10 16.39 18.90
CA VAL A 49 -6.38 16.13 17.48
C VAL A 49 -7.09 14.79 17.31
N HIS A 50 -8.09 14.77 16.42
CA HIS A 50 -8.83 13.58 16.04
C HIS A 50 -8.68 13.34 14.55
N PHE A 51 -8.53 12.07 14.17
CA PHE A 51 -8.41 11.65 12.77
C PHE A 51 -9.56 10.73 12.37
N ASP A 52 -10.11 10.95 11.19
CA ASP A 52 -11.10 10.05 10.57
C ASP A 52 -10.42 8.80 10.00
N GLY A 53 -9.14 8.87 9.71
CA GLY A 53 -8.34 7.75 9.24
C GLY A 53 -6.85 7.97 9.39
N ILE A 54 -6.12 6.86 9.41
CA ILE A 54 -4.67 6.81 9.48
C ILE A 54 -4.19 5.98 8.29
N TYR A 55 -3.25 6.52 7.53
CA TYR A 55 -2.55 5.81 6.46
C TYR A 55 -1.07 5.73 6.79
N THR A 56 -0.51 4.52 6.81
CA THR A 56 0.92 4.29 6.99
C THR A 56 1.53 3.73 5.71
N GLY A 57 2.68 4.25 5.34
CA GLY A 57 3.49 3.79 4.21
C GLY A 57 4.91 3.45 4.66
N PHE A 58 5.90 4.12 4.07
CA PHE A 58 7.32 3.83 4.27
C PHE A 58 7.78 3.94 5.72
N ALA A 59 8.46 2.90 6.21
CA ALA A 59 9.21 2.88 7.46
C ALA A 59 10.69 2.52 7.17
N GLY A 60 11.60 3.37 7.64
CA GLY A 60 13.03 3.20 7.39
C GLY A 60 13.74 2.28 8.39
N ASN A 61 13.14 2.02 9.56
CA ASN A 61 13.72 1.17 10.60
C ASN A 61 12.64 0.68 11.60
N GLU A 62 13.00 -0.26 12.47
CA GLU A 62 12.09 -0.86 13.45
C GLU A 62 11.57 0.15 14.48
N ALA A 63 12.39 1.14 14.84
CA ALA A 63 11.98 2.17 15.80
C ALA A 63 10.83 3.01 15.25
N GLN A 64 10.79 3.24 13.92
CA GLN A 64 9.67 3.94 13.26
C GLN A 64 8.38 3.11 13.30
N ILE A 65 8.44 1.79 13.13
CA ILE A 65 7.26 0.93 13.33
C ILE A 65 6.77 1.06 14.77
N GLY A 66 7.67 1.03 15.76
CA GLY A 66 7.33 1.27 17.16
C GLY A 66 6.67 2.64 17.39
N GLN A 67 7.11 3.68 16.69
CA GLN A 67 6.46 5.00 16.71
C GLN A 67 5.07 4.99 16.08
N MET A 68 4.90 4.27 14.95
CA MET A 68 3.60 4.10 14.29
C MET A 68 2.61 3.39 15.21
N LEU A 69 3.02 2.29 15.87
CA LEU A 69 2.18 1.58 16.82
C LEU A 69 1.77 2.48 18.01
N ARG A 70 2.70 3.25 18.59
CA ARG A 70 2.37 4.26 19.62
C ARG A 70 1.42 5.34 19.11
N PHE A 71 1.57 5.75 17.85
CA PHE A 71 0.64 6.69 17.21
C PHE A 71 -0.77 6.09 17.15
N LEU A 72 -0.90 4.81 16.80
CA LEU A 72 -2.18 4.10 16.79
C LEU A 72 -2.79 4.04 18.20
N ASP A 73 -2.02 3.72 19.22
CA ASP A 73 -2.50 3.70 20.61
C ASP A 73 -3.12 5.06 21.01
N THR A 74 -2.56 6.15 20.51
CA THR A 74 -3.02 7.50 20.82
C THR A 74 -4.23 7.90 19.99
N PHE A 75 -4.20 7.71 18.68
CA PHE A 75 -5.10 8.35 17.73
C PHE A 75 -6.05 7.39 17.01
N TYR A 76 -5.80 6.07 16.98
CA TYR A 76 -6.70 5.11 16.35
C TYR A 76 -7.91 4.87 17.25
N LYS A 77 -8.96 5.67 17.07
CA LYS A 77 -10.18 5.66 17.88
C LYS A 77 -11.35 5.03 17.13
N LYS A 78 -12.40 4.71 17.86
CA LYS A 78 -13.64 4.18 17.29
C LYS A 78 -14.18 5.10 16.19
N GLY A 79 -14.33 4.55 15.00
CA GLY A 79 -14.82 5.26 13.81
C GLY A 79 -13.73 5.67 12.84
N ALA A 80 -12.47 5.78 13.27
CA ALA A 80 -11.35 5.91 12.37
C ALA A 80 -11.06 4.61 11.62
N PHE A 81 -10.44 4.71 10.43
CA PHE A 81 -9.88 3.56 9.73
C PHE A 81 -8.35 3.55 9.81
N LEU A 82 -7.76 2.37 9.65
CA LEU A 82 -6.32 2.19 9.46
C LEU A 82 -6.05 1.51 8.13
N LEU A 83 -5.36 2.22 7.22
CA LEU A 83 -4.80 1.68 5.99
C LEU A 83 -3.30 1.51 6.15
N VAL A 84 -2.80 0.31 5.89
CA VAL A 84 -1.36 0.02 5.89
C VAL A 84 -0.92 -0.38 4.49
N ASP A 85 -0.05 0.42 3.90
CA ASP A 85 0.70 0.06 2.68
C ASP A 85 2.04 -0.55 3.12
N PRO A 86 2.19 -1.90 3.02
CA PRO A 86 3.31 -2.59 3.66
C PRO A 86 4.55 -2.59 2.76
N ILE A 87 5.14 -1.44 2.54
CA ILE A 87 6.27 -1.24 1.63
C ILE A 87 7.50 -2.06 2.08
N MET A 88 7.70 -3.24 1.47
CA MET A 88 8.75 -4.20 1.84
C MET A 88 9.59 -4.69 0.67
N GLY A 89 9.04 -4.72 -0.53
CA GLY A 89 9.70 -5.27 -1.70
C GLY A 89 8.80 -5.32 -2.92
N ASP A 90 9.37 -5.69 -4.07
CA ASP A 90 8.64 -5.83 -5.32
C ASP A 90 9.32 -6.88 -6.22
N GLU A 91 8.55 -7.52 -7.13
CA GLU A 91 9.01 -8.52 -8.10
C GLU A 91 9.87 -9.64 -7.46
N GLY A 92 9.44 -10.14 -6.31
CA GLY A 92 10.13 -11.21 -5.56
C GLY A 92 11.36 -10.75 -4.78
N LYS A 93 11.71 -9.48 -4.81
CA LYS A 93 12.90 -8.92 -4.15
C LYS A 93 12.50 -8.05 -2.97
N ILE A 94 13.10 -8.33 -1.81
CA ILE A 94 12.99 -7.48 -0.63
C ILE A 94 13.89 -6.26 -0.82
N PHE A 95 13.42 -5.08 -0.44
CA PHE A 95 14.24 -3.86 -0.50
C PHE A 95 15.43 -3.96 0.45
N SER A 96 16.59 -3.45 0.03
CA SER A 96 17.86 -3.59 0.77
C SER A 96 17.85 -3.00 2.18
N ILE A 97 16.98 -2.04 2.44
CA ILE A 97 16.77 -1.42 3.75
C ILE A 97 15.96 -2.32 4.71
N PHE A 98 15.28 -3.35 4.19
CA PHE A 98 14.32 -4.15 4.95
C PHE A 98 15.01 -5.30 5.68
N THR A 99 15.02 -5.24 7.02
CA THR A 99 15.61 -6.28 7.89
C THR A 99 14.57 -7.33 8.32
N PRO A 100 14.99 -8.50 8.83
CA PRO A 100 14.07 -9.47 9.41
C PRO A 100 13.23 -8.90 10.57
N GLU A 101 13.83 -8.03 11.39
CA GLU A 101 13.18 -7.36 12.52
C GLU A 101 12.12 -6.39 12.03
N LEU A 102 12.43 -5.62 10.99
CA LEU A 102 11.46 -4.71 10.34
C LEU A 102 10.27 -5.50 9.76
N LEU A 103 10.51 -6.71 9.21
CA LEU A 103 9.44 -7.60 8.75
C LEU A 103 8.50 -8.02 9.89
N VAL A 104 9.05 -8.34 11.06
CA VAL A 104 8.23 -8.69 12.23
C VAL A 104 7.34 -7.52 12.62
N GLY A 105 7.91 -6.32 12.74
CA GLY A 105 7.14 -5.12 13.06
C GLY A 105 6.08 -4.76 12.01
N MET A 106 6.42 -4.91 10.71
CA MET A 106 5.44 -4.67 9.64
C MET A 106 4.29 -5.68 9.66
N LYS A 107 4.54 -6.94 10.01
CA LYS A 107 3.48 -7.94 10.21
C LYS A 107 2.56 -7.56 11.38
N GLU A 108 3.12 -7.03 12.45
CA GLU A 108 2.33 -6.53 13.59
C GLU A 108 1.47 -5.34 13.16
N LEU A 109 2.06 -4.32 12.53
CA LEU A 109 1.36 -3.13 12.05
C LEU A 109 0.24 -3.49 11.05
N ALA A 110 0.54 -4.32 10.03
CA ALA A 110 -0.46 -4.83 9.09
C ALA A 110 -1.53 -5.67 9.80
N GLY A 111 -1.17 -6.32 10.92
CA GLY A 111 -2.08 -7.04 11.79
C GLY A 111 -3.20 -6.18 12.38
N GLU A 112 -2.93 -4.92 12.68
CA GLU A 112 -3.88 -3.95 13.24
C GLU A 112 -4.76 -3.28 12.16
N ALA A 113 -4.38 -3.36 10.88
CA ALA A 113 -5.04 -2.62 9.79
C ALA A 113 -6.48 -3.06 9.52
N ASP A 114 -7.35 -2.11 9.17
CA ASP A 114 -8.65 -2.37 8.54
C ASP A 114 -8.46 -2.81 7.07
N LEU A 115 -7.50 -2.19 6.40
CA LEU A 115 -7.18 -2.42 4.99
C LEU A 115 -5.67 -2.44 4.79
N ILE A 116 -5.18 -3.39 3.99
CA ILE A 116 -3.79 -3.42 3.52
C ILE A 116 -3.73 -3.44 2.00
N THR A 117 -2.65 -2.88 1.43
CA THR A 117 -2.45 -2.74 -0.03
C THR A 117 -1.18 -3.44 -0.55
N PRO A 118 -0.91 -4.72 -0.18
CA PRO A 118 0.32 -5.37 -0.59
C PRO A 118 0.34 -5.67 -2.09
N ASN A 119 1.52 -5.58 -2.72
CA ASN A 119 1.79 -6.30 -3.96
C ASN A 119 1.98 -7.81 -3.68
N LEU A 120 2.16 -8.64 -4.71
CA LEU A 120 2.32 -10.10 -4.53
C LEU A 120 3.54 -10.47 -3.66
N THR A 121 4.65 -9.74 -3.78
CA THR A 121 5.86 -9.96 -2.96
C THR A 121 5.56 -9.70 -1.49
N GLU A 122 4.94 -8.60 -1.20
CA GLU A 122 4.56 -8.18 0.14
C GLU A 122 3.53 -9.11 0.77
N LEU A 123 2.53 -9.54 -0.02
CA LEU A 123 1.57 -10.54 0.43
C LEU A 123 2.23 -11.86 0.80
N CYS A 124 3.22 -12.31 0.01
CA CYS A 124 4.04 -13.47 0.33
C CYS A 124 4.80 -13.29 1.65
N LEU A 125 5.43 -12.14 1.85
CA LEU A 125 6.16 -11.83 3.08
C LEU A 125 5.23 -11.82 4.30
N LEU A 126 4.05 -11.19 4.20
CA LEU A 126 3.06 -11.13 5.28
C LEU A 126 2.50 -12.52 5.64
N THR A 127 2.27 -13.37 4.65
CA THR A 127 1.67 -14.70 4.86
C THR A 127 2.69 -15.80 5.14
N GLY A 128 3.98 -15.55 4.86
CA GLY A 128 5.05 -16.54 4.95
C GLY A 128 5.08 -17.51 3.76
N THR A 129 4.52 -17.12 2.63
CA THR A 129 4.53 -17.89 1.38
C THR A 129 5.82 -17.62 0.61
N ASP A 130 6.41 -18.63 -0.01
CA ASP A 130 7.59 -18.45 -0.87
C ASP A 130 7.17 -17.86 -2.23
N TYR A 131 7.63 -16.65 -2.57
CA TYR A 131 7.34 -15.99 -3.83
C TYR A 131 7.71 -16.83 -5.07
N ARG A 132 8.75 -17.66 -4.99
CA ARG A 132 9.17 -18.55 -6.09
C ARG A 132 8.08 -19.52 -6.53
N MET A 133 7.14 -19.85 -5.65
CA MET A 133 5.98 -20.66 -6.02
C MET A 133 5.04 -19.91 -6.98
N LEU A 134 4.92 -18.59 -6.84
CA LEU A 134 4.10 -17.75 -7.71
C LEU A 134 4.80 -17.44 -9.02
N GLU A 135 6.11 -17.21 -8.99
CA GLU A 135 6.93 -16.92 -10.17
C GLU A 135 6.91 -18.06 -11.21
N GLN A 136 6.77 -19.30 -10.77
CA GLN A 136 6.70 -20.48 -11.62
C GLN A 136 5.31 -20.72 -12.23
N MET A 137 4.30 -19.95 -11.82
CA MET A 137 2.94 -20.14 -12.31
C MET A 137 2.77 -19.50 -13.68
N THR A 138 2.42 -20.32 -14.65
CA THR A 138 2.11 -19.89 -16.02
C THR A 138 0.60 -19.64 -16.21
N ASP A 139 -0.23 -20.19 -15.34
CA ASP A 139 -1.69 -20.03 -15.36
C ASP A 139 -2.10 -18.88 -14.42
N GLU A 140 -2.62 -17.86 -15.02
CA GLU A 140 -3.09 -16.64 -14.39
C GLU A 140 -4.26 -16.85 -13.41
N LYS A 141 -5.26 -17.65 -13.79
CA LYS A 141 -6.40 -17.95 -12.91
C LYS A 141 -5.91 -18.63 -11.63
N HIS A 142 -4.90 -19.48 -11.76
CA HIS A 142 -4.29 -20.14 -10.62
C HIS A 142 -3.57 -19.12 -9.72
N LEU A 143 -2.80 -18.19 -10.31
CA LEU A 143 -2.14 -17.10 -9.56
C LEU A 143 -3.14 -16.25 -8.77
N VAL A 144 -4.23 -15.82 -9.44
CA VAL A 144 -5.29 -15.02 -8.81
C VAL A 144 -5.97 -15.82 -7.69
N THR A 145 -6.25 -17.11 -7.91
CA THR A 145 -6.86 -17.99 -6.89
C THR A 145 -5.97 -18.12 -5.65
N ILE A 146 -4.66 -18.28 -5.83
CA ILE A 146 -3.73 -18.35 -4.70
C ILE A 146 -3.61 -17.01 -3.99
N ALA A 147 -3.52 -15.90 -4.71
CA ALA A 147 -3.51 -14.56 -4.11
C ALA A 147 -4.79 -14.32 -3.28
N GLU A 148 -5.96 -14.75 -3.78
CA GLU A 148 -7.21 -14.72 -3.04
C GLU A 148 -7.14 -15.55 -1.74
N GLN A 149 -6.66 -16.79 -1.83
CA GLN A 149 -6.52 -17.67 -0.65
C GLN A 149 -5.57 -17.06 0.39
N MET A 150 -4.46 -16.45 -0.06
CA MET A 150 -3.51 -15.76 0.82
C MET A 150 -4.18 -14.55 1.50
N GLY A 151 -4.90 -13.72 0.75
CA GLY A 151 -5.67 -12.60 1.26
C GLY A 151 -6.74 -13.03 2.28
N GLN A 152 -7.51 -14.07 1.97
CA GLN A 152 -8.51 -14.65 2.87
C GLN A 152 -7.87 -15.20 4.15
N ASN A 153 -6.71 -15.86 4.05
CA ASN A 153 -5.98 -16.35 5.21
C ASN A 153 -5.47 -15.21 6.08
N PHE A 154 -4.99 -14.12 5.48
CA PHE A 154 -4.58 -12.93 6.22
C PHE A 154 -5.75 -12.31 6.97
N LEU A 155 -6.93 -12.17 6.33
CA LEU A 155 -8.14 -11.65 6.98
C LEU A 155 -8.62 -12.50 8.16
N ARG A 156 -8.37 -13.81 8.13
CA ARG A 156 -8.76 -14.73 9.22
C ARG A 156 -7.82 -14.71 10.42
N LYS A 157 -6.53 -14.43 10.22
CA LYS A 157 -5.49 -14.45 11.28
C LYS A 157 -5.49 -13.24 12.20
N GLY A 158 -6.28 -12.21 11.93
CA GLY A 158 -6.38 -11.05 12.79
C GLY A 158 -6.97 -11.38 14.15
N SER A 159 -6.18 -11.16 15.21
CA SER A 159 -6.48 -11.60 16.58
C SER A 159 -7.33 -10.63 17.38
N ASN A 160 -7.59 -9.42 16.91
CA ASN A 160 -8.34 -8.41 17.65
C ASN A 160 -9.72 -8.11 17.03
N SER A 161 -10.65 -7.68 17.87
CA SER A 161 -12.06 -7.42 17.60
C SER A 161 -12.33 -6.32 16.55
N HIS A 162 -11.30 -5.65 16.06
CA HIS A 162 -11.38 -4.75 14.93
C HIS A 162 -11.42 -5.59 13.66
N VAL A 163 -12.57 -5.55 13.01
CA VAL A 163 -12.85 -6.39 11.84
C VAL A 163 -12.02 -5.87 10.68
N LYS A 164 -10.89 -6.54 10.38
CA LYS A 164 -10.20 -6.31 9.10
C LYS A 164 -11.21 -6.35 7.98
N LYS A 165 -11.24 -5.29 7.19
CA LYS A 165 -12.27 -5.10 6.17
C LYS A 165 -11.86 -5.71 4.86
N ALA A 166 -10.59 -5.51 4.44
CA ALA A 166 -10.13 -5.99 3.14
C ALA A 166 -8.61 -6.12 3.02
N VAL A 167 -8.20 -6.85 1.99
CA VAL A 167 -6.86 -6.84 1.39
C VAL A 167 -7.03 -6.45 -0.07
N VAL A 168 -6.28 -5.47 -0.54
CA VAL A 168 -6.21 -5.13 -1.97
C VAL A 168 -4.83 -5.53 -2.47
N VAL A 169 -4.74 -6.67 -3.18
CA VAL A 169 -3.49 -7.12 -3.77
C VAL A 169 -3.27 -6.36 -5.07
N THR A 170 -2.22 -5.54 -5.10
CA THR A 170 -1.97 -4.61 -6.20
C THR A 170 -1.02 -5.21 -7.25
N GLY A 171 -1.14 -4.74 -8.48
CA GLY A 171 -0.14 -4.95 -9.52
C GLY A 171 -0.04 -6.37 -10.09
N ILE A 172 -1.09 -7.18 -10.03
CA ILE A 172 -1.12 -8.53 -10.61
C ILE A 172 -1.14 -8.42 -12.13
N ARG A 173 -0.03 -8.81 -12.78
CA ARG A 173 0.10 -8.78 -14.25
C ARG A 173 -0.35 -10.11 -14.85
N PHE A 174 -1.11 -10.02 -15.92
CA PHE A 174 -1.63 -11.20 -16.59
C PHE A 174 -1.99 -10.95 -18.07
N LYS A 175 -2.15 -12.06 -18.80
CA LYS A 175 -2.56 -12.05 -20.19
C LYS A 175 -4.05 -12.38 -20.28
N ASP A 176 -4.84 -11.47 -20.80
CA ASP A 176 -6.27 -11.71 -21.06
C ASP A 176 -6.44 -12.88 -22.04
N GLU A 177 -7.15 -13.92 -21.64
CA GLU A 177 -7.33 -15.15 -22.42
C GLU A 177 -8.12 -14.91 -23.73
N THR A 178 -8.98 -13.91 -23.74
CA THR A 178 -9.86 -13.63 -24.89
C THR A 178 -9.16 -12.78 -25.95
N THR A 179 -8.46 -11.74 -25.51
CA THR A 179 -7.84 -10.76 -26.41
C THR A 179 -6.35 -11.00 -26.63
N GLY A 180 -5.70 -11.75 -25.73
CA GLY A 180 -4.25 -11.92 -25.69
C GLY A 180 -3.49 -10.68 -25.22
N ALA A 181 -4.17 -9.60 -24.84
CA ALA A 181 -3.56 -8.38 -24.35
C ALA A 181 -3.04 -8.55 -22.93
N MET A 182 -1.93 -7.85 -22.62
CA MET A 182 -1.45 -7.77 -21.23
C MET A 182 -2.34 -6.83 -20.41
N LYS A 183 -2.72 -7.26 -19.22
CA LYS A 183 -3.48 -6.51 -18.24
C LYS A 183 -2.75 -6.43 -16.91
N ILE A 184 -3.11 -5.45 -16.12
CA ILE A 184 -2.73 -5.33 -14.72
C ILE A 184 -4.01 -5.31 -13.89
N GLY A 185 -4.03 -6.02 -12.77
CA GLY A 185 -5.22 -6.12 -11.94
C GLY A 185 -4.93 -5.83 -10.48
N ASN A 186 -5.95 -5.31 -9.80
CA ASN A 186 -5.99 -5.16 -8.36
C ASN A 186 -7.05 -6.13 -7.82
N LEU A 187 -6.63 -7.07 -6.96
CA LEU A 187 -7.51 -8.08 -6.40
C LEU A 187 -8.05 -7.61 -5.04
N VAL A 188 -9.28 -7.19 -5.00
CA VAL A 188 -9.96 -6.80 -3.76
C VAL A 188 -10.53 -8.05 -3.08
N VAL A 189 -10.01 -8.36 -1.89
CA VAL A 189 -10.42 -9.51 -1.08
C VAL A 189 -11.08 -9.01 0.20
N THR A 190 -12.34 -9.31 0.38
CA THR A 190 -13.11 -9.02 1.61
C THR A 190 -13.62 -10.33 2.22
N LYS A 191 -14.19 -10.29 3.42
CA LYS A 191 -14.86 -11.48 4.03
C LYS A 191 -16.06 -11.98 3.23
N ARG A 192 -16.67 -11.13 2.39
CA ARG A 192 -17.92 -11.43 1.69
C ARG A 192 -17.73 -11.65 0.20
N GLN A 193 -16.76 -11.00 -0.39
CA GLN A 193 -16.60 -10.95 -1.82
C GLN A 193 -15.13 -10.80 -2.18
N THR A 194 -14.73 -11.43 -3.28
CA THR A 194 -13.46 -11.20 -3.97
C THR A 194 -13.74 -10.74 -5.40
N LYS A 195 -13.04 -9.72 -5.87
CA LYS A 195 -13.16 -9.21 -7.24
C LYS A 195 -11.79 -8.78 -7.75
N LEU A 196 -11.41 -9.28 -8.92
CA LEU A 196 -10.27 -8.76 -9.68
C LEU A 196 -10.77 -7.59 -10.55
N LEU A 197 -10.19 -6.42 -10.35
CA LEU A 197 -10.40 -5.23 -11.16
C LEU A 197 -9.21 -5.09 -12.10
N ALA A 198 -9.44 -5.23 -13.40
CA ALA A 198 -8.41 -5.38 -14.42
C ALA A 198 -8.40 -4.20 -15.40
N PHE A 199 -7.19 -3.69 -15.67
CA PHE A 199 -6.94 -2.53 -16.52
C PHE A 199 -5.92 -2.88 -17.61
N PRO A 200 -5.87 -2.13 -18.72
CA PRO A 200 -4.82 -2.28 -19.72
C PRO A 200 -3.43 -2.12 -19.06
N TYR A 201 -2.50 -3.02 -19.37
CA TYR A 201 -1.10 -2.84 -18.97
C TYR A 201 -0.37 -2.04 -20.05
N ILE A 202 0.02 -0.83 -19.72
CA ILE A 202 0.64 0.13 -20.66
C ILE A 202 2.14 -0.12 -20.80
N GLY A 203 2.70 -1.00 -19.96
CA GLY A 203 4.13 -1.27 -19.92
C GLY A 203 4.85 -0.35 -18.92
N GLY A 204 6.12 -0.70 -18.65
CA GLY A 204 6.93 0.07 -17.71
C GLY A 204 6.59 -0.16 -16.24
N SER A 205 7.30 0.54 -15.40
CA SER A 205 7.08 0.64 -13.95
C SER A 205 7.53 2.05 -13.56
N PHE A 206 6.68 2.78 -12.87
CA PHE A 206 6.95 4.13 -12.40
C PHE A 206 6.94 4.17 -10.88
N SER A 207 7.92 4.85 -10.30
CA SER A 207 7.97 5.07 -8.85
C SER A 207 6.82 5.98 -8.43
N GLY A 208 6.22 5.71 -7.25
CA GLY A 208 5.13 6.52 -6.70
C GLY A 208 3.72 6.04 -7.07
N THR A 209 3.57 5.08 -8.00
CA THR A 209 2.23 4.53 -8.34
C THR A 209 1.57 3.85 -7.14
N GLY A 210 2.32 3.18 -6.25
CA GLY A 210 1.81 2.62 -5.00
C GLY A 210 1.34 3.71 -4.04
N ASP A 211 2.14 4.78 -3.87
CA ASP A 211 1.77 5.91 -3.00
C ASP A 211 0.52 6.64 -3.53
N LEU A 212 0.42 6.79 -4.85
CA LEU A 212 -0.76 7.36 -5.50
C LEU A 212 -1.98 6.48 -5.24
N PHE A 213 -1.85 5.16 -5.45
CA PHE A 213 -2.86 4.16 -5.16
C PHE A 213 -3.35 4.26 -3.71
N ALA A 214 -2.49 4.12 -2.74
CA ALA A 214 -2.84 4.15 -1.33
C ALA A 214 -3.43 5.52 -0.89
N SER A 215 -2.97 6.62 -1.51
CA SER A 215 -3.50 7.97 -1.20
C SER A 215 -4.94 8.17 -1.69
N ILE A 216 -5.28 7.68 -2.90
CA ILE A 216 -6.65 7.72 -3.42
C ILE A 216 -7.54 6.85 -2.54
N LEU A 217 -7.07 5.65 -2.21
CA LEU A 217 -7.82 4.70 -1.40
C LEU A 217 -8.11 5.25 0.01
N ALA A 218 -7.09 5.85 0.65
CA ALA A 218 -7.27 6.54 1.93
C ALA A 218 -8.27 7.70 1.84
N GLY A 219 -8.22 8.46 0.74
CA GLY A 219 -9.17 9.55 0.48
C GLY A 219 -10.60 9.04 0.33
N GLY A 220 -10.83 8.00 -0.46
CA GLY A 220 -12.13 7.36 -0.63
C GLY A 220 -12.69 6.82 0.69
N MET A 221 -11.85 6.13 1.48
CA MET A 221 -12.23 5.64 2.81
C MET A 221 -12.63 6.77 3.75
N ALA A 222 -11.88 7.88 3.78
CA ALA A 222 -12.19 9.05 4.60
C ALA A 222 -13.53 9.70 4.21
N ARG A 223 -13.90 9.60 2.94
CA ARG A 223 -15.19 10.08 2.41
C ARG A 223 -16.35 9.09 2.56
N GLY A 224 -16.04 7.85 3.00
CA GLY A 224 -17.03 6.77 3.11
C GLY A 224 -17.47 6.19 1.76
N GLU A 225 -16.64 6.30 0.73
CA GLU A 225 -16.89 5.77 -0.61
C GLU A 225 -16.81 4.22 -0.63
N ASP A 226 -17.43 3.59 -1.62
CA ASP A 226 -17.35 2.13 -1.79
C ASP A 226 -15.95 1.71 -2.20
N LEU A 227 -15.42 0.66 -1.55
CA LEU A 227 -14.06 0.17 -1.78
C LEU A 227 -13.83 -0.27 -3.23
N PHE A 228 -14.80 -0.98 -3.83
CA PHE A 228 -14.63 -1.49 -5.19
C PHE A 228 -14.70 -0.37 -6.22
N GLU A 229 -15.58 0.61 -6.02
CA GLU A 229 -15.68 1.80 -6.87
C GLU A 229 -14.42 2.66 -6.76
N THR A 230 -13.87 2.82 -5.55
CA THR A 230 -12.62 3.55 -5.34
C THR A 230 -11.45 2.87 -6.05
N VAL A 231 -11.28 1.54 -5.93
CA VAL A 231 -10.21 0.80 -6.61
C VAL A 231 -10.38 0.84 -8.14
N GLU A 232 -11.61 0.88 -8.66
CA GLU A 232 -11.87 0.99 -10.10
C GLU A 232 -11.51 2.39 -10.64
N LEU A 233 -11.89 3.45 -9.91
CA LEU A 233 -11.50 4.82 -10.22
C LEU A 233 -9.98 4.97 -10.23
N GLU A 234 -9.33 4.45 -9.23
CA GLU A 234 -7.90 4.47 -9.01
C GLU A 234 -7.11 3.82 -10.15
N GLY A 235 -7.49 2.61 -10.56
CA GLY A 235 -6.87 1.93 -11.68
C GLY A 235 -7.01 2.72 -12.99
N THR A 236 -8.12 3.43 -13.16
CA THR A 236 -8.35 4.31 -14.32
C THR A 236 -7.43 5.53 -14.28
N LEU A 237 -7.31 6.20 -13.14
CA LEU A 237 -6.47 7.39 -12.97
C LEU A 237 -4.98 7.07 -13.10
N ILE A 238 -4.53 5.99 -12.44
CA ILE A 238 -3.13 5.54 -12.53
C ILE A 238 -2.81 5.10 -13.96
N GLY A 239 -3.73 4.40 -14.63
CA GLY A 239 -3.57 4.02 -16.03
C GLY A 239 -3.39 5.22 -16.96
N ALA A 240 -4.17 6.28 -16.76
CA ALA A 240 -4.03 7.53 -17.51
C ALA A 240 -2.68 8.21 -17.24
N ALA A 241 -2.31 8.39 -15.96
CA ALA A 241 -1.02 9.00 -15.59
C ALA A 241 0.18 8.21 -16.14
N MET A 242 0.11 6.87 -16.13
CA MET A 242 1.16 6.03 -16.73
C MET A 242 1.21 6.17 -18.26
N ALA A 243 0.07 6.35 -18.94
CA ALA A 243 0.04 6.58 -20.37
C ALA A 243 0.70 7.90 -20.73
N ASP A 244 0.37 8.97 -20.02
CA ASP A 244 0.96 10.30 -20.22
C ASP A 244 2.48 10.26 -19.96
N ALA A 245 2.90 9.64 -18.85
CA ALA A 245 4.33 9.47 -18.53
C ALA A 245 5.09 8.66 -19.61
N ALA A 246 4.45 7.66 -20.20
CA ALA A 246 5.04 6.86 -21.27
C ALA A 246 5.17 7.66 -22.58
N GLU A 247 4.19 8.50 -22.93
CA GLU A 247 4.23 9.39 -24.09
C GLU A 247 5.33 10.45 -23.94
N GLU A 248 5.51 11.01 -22.73
CA GLU A 248 6.55 11.99 -22.42
C GLU A 248 7.94 11.38 -22.20
N GLN A 249 8.08 10.05 -22.29
CA GLN A 249 9.32 9.32 -22.08
C GLN A 249 9.94 9.56 -20.68
N VAL A 250 9.09 9.76 -19.68
CA VAL A 250 9.51 9.93 -18.29
C VAL A 250 10.26 8.69 -17.81
N THR A 251 11.39 8.88 -17.12
CA THR A 251 12.15 7.77 -16.58
C THR A 251 11.47 7.16 -15.35
N ARG A 252 11.66 5.85 -15.12
CA ARG A 252 11.08 5.14 -13.97
C ARG A 252 11.24 5.89 -12.64
N ASN A 253 12.38 6.50 -12.41
CA ASN A 253 12.70 7.16 -11.13
C ASN A 253 12.15 8.59 -11.02
N ALA A 254 11.71 9.19 -12.12
CA ALA A 254 11.07 10.50 -12.07
C ALA A 254 9.60 10.43 -11.63
N GLY A 255 9.00 9.23 -11.68
CA GLY A 255 7.62 9.01 -11.28
C GLY A 255 6.62 9.22 -12.42
N ALA A 256 5.34 8.99 -12.11
CA ALA A 256 4.19 9.39 -12.94
C ALA A 256 3.56 10.62 -12.29
N ASP A 257 3.35 11.66 -13.07
CA ASP A 257 2.72 12.92 -12.63
C ASP A 257 1.19 12.79 -12.45
#